data_8b224cbd9f9dd50b4a42d0eabf81cab9
#
_entry.id   8b224cbd9f9dd50b4a42d0eabf81cab9
#
_cell.length_a   1.000
_cell.length_b   1.000
_cell.length_c   1.000
_cell.angle_alpha   90.00
_cell.angle_beta   90.00
_cell.angle_gamma   90.00
#
_symmetry.space_group_name_H-M   'P 1'
#
loop_
_entity.id
_entity.type
_entity.pdbx_description
1 polymer ?
#
loop_
_entity_poly.entity_id
_entity_poly.type
_entity_poly.pdbx_seq_one_letter_code
_entity_poly.pdbx_strand_id
1 'polypeptide(L)'
;MENGNGGDMGVVVVSGGTNGMGRAFALGRAERGDRVLVLGRNRERGEALAGGSVTFLPVDLSSVTETRQVVAHILTEYPVVDALTLFANAVAPRRIETAEGLERTFALYYLSRYLLSFGLREAMDRATAPVIVNIAGVGVTKGGVRWADPQLTSGYSVVTAQLQAGRANDLLGVGFAQRSGSRARYVLYHPGFTKSGDRSPLPLVVRGLLAAVSVVARPVADAVAPIHQFLDAPPAAPLTAVDRNKRLPPSFPTLDPQNAERLMDLTEKLLG
;
A
#
# COMPACT_ATOMS: atom_id res chain seq x y z
N MET A 1 41.06 -8.34 -10.05
CA MET A 1 40.63 -7.44 -8.99
C MET A 1 39.14 -7.24 -9.16
N GLU A 2 38.34 -8.11 -8.53
CA GLU A 2 36.89 -8.04 -8.57
C GLU A 2 36.44 -7.05 -7.51
N ASN A 3 36.01 -5.87 -7.92
CA ASN A 3 35.25 -4.98 -7.07
C ASN A 3 33.80 -5.50 -7.03
N GLY A 4 33.58 -6.48 -6.18
CA GLY A 4 32.24 -6.86 -5.76
C GLY A 4 31.63 -5.69 -4.99
N ASN A 5 30.75 -4.95 -5.64
CA ASN A 5 29.86 -4.00 -4.99
C ASN A 5 28.85 -4.83 -4.17
N GLY A 6 29.26 -5.26 -2.99
CA GLY A 6 28.36 -5.87 -2.01
C GLY A 6 27.43 -4.78 -1.48
N GLY A 7 26.44 -4.41 -2.26
CA GLY A 7 25.33 -3.63 -1.77
C GLY A 7 24.68 -4.40 -0.62
N ASP A 8 24.63 -3.77 0.54
CA ASP A 8 23.96 -4.33 1.72
C ASP A 8 22.54 -4.74 1.31
N MET A 9 22.19 -6.03 1.51
CA MET A 9 20.89 -6.58 1.11
C MET A 9 19.80 -5.85 1.89
N GLY A 10 19.05 -5.00 1.19
CA GLY A 10 17.95 -4.27 1.80
C GLY A 10 16.78 -5.17 2.17
N VAL A 11 16.08 -4.85 3.26
CA VAL A 11 14.83 -5.53 3.65
C VAL A 11 13.64 -4.76 3.09
N VAL A 12 12.87 -5.39 2.21
CA VAL A 12 11.71 -4.79 1.55
C VAL A 12 10.43 -5.51 1.95
N VAL A 13 9.51 -4.80 2.60
CA VAL A 13 8.19 -5.31 2.99
C VAL A 13 7.18 -4.99 1.88
N VAL A 14 6.44 -6.01 1.40
CA VAL A 14 5.50 -5.91 0.29
C VAL A 14 4.11 -6.36 0.73
N SER A 15 3.21 -5.43 1.04
CA SER A 15 1.82 -5.76 1.35
C SER A 15 1.03 -6.07 0.07
N GLY A 16 0.32 -7.19 0.04
CA GLY A 16 -0.39 -7.65 -1.17
C GLY A 16 0.55 -8.16 -2.26
N GLY A 17 1.69 -8.74 -1.88
CA GLY A 17 2.72 -9.24 -2.80
C GLY A 17 2.45 -10.60 -3.42
N THR A 18 1.32 -11.27 -3.15
CA THR A 18 1.04 -12.63 -3.65
C THR A 18 0.45 -12.67 -5.07
N ASN A 19 0.07 -11.53 -5.65
CA ASN A 19 -0.54 -11.45 -6.99
C ASN A 19 -0.29 -10.09 -7.66
N GLY A 20 -0.53 -10.02 -8.98
CA GLY A 20 -0.53 -8.79 -9.77
C GLY A 20 0.76 -7.97 -9.66
N MET A 21 0.61 -6.65 -9.49
CA MET A 21 1.75 -5.74 -9.39
C MET A 21 2.65 -6.02 -8.18
N GLY A 22 2.05 -6.33 -7.01
CA GLY A 22 2.83 -6.63 -5.81
C GLY A 22 3.72 -7.86 -5.99
N ARG A 23 3.21 -8.92 -6.66
CA ARG A 23 4.01 -10.11 -6.98
C ARG A 23 5.15 -9.78 -7.94
N ALA A 24 4.86 -9.07 -9.02
CA ALA A 24 5.88 -8.70 -10.00
C ALA A 24 6.98 -7.80 -9.37
N PHE A 25 6.57 -6.88 -8.52
CA PHE A 25 7.50 -6.03 -7.78
C PHE A 25 8.35 -6.84 -6.79
N ALA A 26 7.75 -7.74 -6.02
CA ALA A 26 8.45 -8.58 -5.04
C ALA A 26 9.54 -9.44 -5.72
N LEU A 27 9.20 -10.11 -6.81
CA LEU A 27 10.17 -10.90 -7.59
C LEU A 27 11.28 -10.03 -8.17
N GLY A 28 10.94 -8.88 -8.76
CA GLY A 28 11.93 -7.97 -9.30
C GLY A 28 12.87 -7.36 -8.23
N ARG A 29 12.46 -7.24 -6.97
CA ARG A 29 13.37 -6.85 -5.85
C ARG A 29 14.26 -8.01 -5.43
N ALA A 30 13.70 -9.22 -5.33
CA ALA A 30 14.46 -10.43 -5.04
C ALA A 30 15.57 -10.67 -6.07
N GLU A 31 15.26 -10.48 -7.37
CA GLU A 31 16.25 -10.55 -8.47
C GLU A 31 17.37 -9.50 -8.34
N ARG A 32 17.11 -8.38 -7.68
CA ARG A 32 18.10 -7.33 -7.40
C ARG A 32 18.92 -7.59 -6.12
N GLY A 33 18.64 -8.70 -5.43
CA GLY A 33 19.37 -9.12 -4.24
C GLY A 33 18.78 -8.67 -2.91
N ASP A 34 17.59 -8.03 -2.90
CA ASP A 34 16.93 -7.68 -1.65
C ASP A 34 16.31 -8.89 -0.96
N ARG A 35 16.22 -8.84 0.36
CA ARG A 35 15.38 -9.70 1.17
C ARG A 35 13.94 -9.16 1.14
N VAL A 36 13.02 -9.94 0.61
CA VAL A 36 11.64 -9.49 0.37
C VAL A 36 10.66 -10.21 1.29
N LEU A 37 9.92 -9.47 2.11
CA LEU A 37 8.87 -9.98 2.99
C LEU A 37 7.52 -9.74 2.32
N VAL A 38 6.89 -10.81 1.84
CA VAL A 38 5.59 -10.74 1.15
C VAL A 38 4.46 -10.99 2.15
N LEU A 39 3.63 -9.97 2.35
CA LEU A 39 2.44 -10.05 3.21
C LEU A 39 1.20 -10.34 2.35
N GLY A 40 0.42 -11.34 2.77
CA GLY A 40 -0.83 -11.67 2.08
C GLY A 40 -1.55 -12.86 2.70
N ARG A 41 -2.82 -13.05 2.37
CA ARG A 41 -3.66 -14.11 2.99
C ARG A 41 -3.74 -15.40 2.17
N ASN A 42 -3.41 -15.39 0.88
CA ASN A 42 -3.46 -16.61 0.06
C ASN A 42 -2.18 -17.42 0.27
N ARG A 43 -2.26 -18.46 1.11
CA ARG A 43 -1.13 -19.32 1.47
C ARG A 43 -0.53 -20.04 0.25
N GLU A 44 -1.36 -20.65 -0.58
CA GLU A 44 -0.89 -21.38 -1.77
C GLU A 44 -0.03 -20.49 -2.67
N ARG A 45 -0.52 -19.29 -3.01
CA ARG A 45 0.23 -18.32 -3.84
C ARG A 45 1.45 -17.77 -3.13
N GLY A 46 1.37 -17.57 -1.81
CA GLY A 46 2.47 -17.04 -1.01
C GLY A 46 3.59 -18.06 -0.85
N GLU A 47 3.26 -19.30 -0.55
CA GLU A 47 4.21 -20.42 -0.43
C GLU A 47 4.88 -20.73 -1.77
N ALA A 48 4.14 -20.66 -2.88
CA ALA A 48 4.69 -20.80 -4.22
C ALA A 48 5.67 -19.68 -4.63
N LEU A 49 5.70 -18.55 -3.89
CA LEU A 49 6.65 -17.46 -4.08
C LEU A 49 7.84 -17.56 -3.14
N ALA A 50 7.65 -18.19 -1.98
CA ALA A 50 8.66 -18.29 -0.95
C ALA A 50 9.87 -19.14 -1.41
N GLY A 51 11.05 -18.67 -1.07
CA GLY A 51 12.32 -19.33 -1.40
C GLY A 51 13.38 -18.30 -1.78
N GLY A 52 14.65 -18.66 -1.69
CA GLY A 52 15.75 -17.74 -1.89
C GLY A 52 15.67 -16.54 -0.94
N SER A 53 15.57 -15.35 -1.49
CA SER A 53 15.44 -14.08 -0.73
C SER A 53 14.00 -13.67 -0.45
N VAL A 54 12.99 -14.48 -0.83
CA VAL A 54 11.56 -14.16 -0.58
C VAL A 54 11.04 -14.95 0.60
N THR A 55 10.54 -14.24 1.62
CA THR A 55 9.83 -14.82 2.78
C THR A 55 8.35 -14.45 2.68
N PHE A 56 7.47 -15.45 2.77
CA PHE A 56 6.03 -15.23 2.83
C PHE A 56 5.55 -15.20 4.28
N LEU A 57 4.83 -14.16 4.65
CA LEU A 57 4.19 -13.98 5.95
C LEU A 57 2.66 -13.98 5.74
N PRO A 58 1.97 -15.07 6.08
CA PRO A 58 0.52 -15.16 5.93
C PRO A 58 -0.20 -14.23 6.91
N VAL A 59 -1.03 -13.33 6.39
CA VAL A 59 -1.79 -12.34 7.18
C VAL A 59 -3.02 -11.86 6.43
N ASP A 60 -4.16 -11.76 7.10
CA ASP A 60 -5.29 -10.97 6.58
C ASP A 60 -5.15 -9.51 7.02
N LEU A 61 -4.68 -8.69 6.10
CA LEU A 61 -4.51 -7.26 6.34
C LEU A 61 -5.83 -6.48 6.54
N SER A 62 -7.01 -7.11 6.38
CA SER A 62 -8.26 -6.50 6.82
C SER A 62 -8.53 -6.67 8.31
N SER A 63 -7.76 -7.52 9.00
CA SER A 63 -7.75 -7.63 10.47
C SER A 63 -6.70 -6.69 11.07
N VAL A 64 -7.15 -5.84 11.99
CA VAL A 64 -6.27 -4.95 12.77
C VAL A 64 -5.35 -5.79 13.66
N THR A 65 -5.89 -6.82 14.29
CA THR A 65 -5.16 -7.73 15.18
C THR A 65 -4.03 -8.44 14.44
N GLU A 66 -4.33 -9.08 13.29
CA GLU A 66 -3.31 -9.77 12.51
C GLU A 66 -2.27 -8.80 11.94
N THR A 67 -2.70 -7.60 11.52
CA THR A 67 -1.78 -6.58 11.04
C THR A 67 -0.82 -6.11 12.14
N ARG A 68 -1.29 -5.92 13.37
CA ARG A 68 -0.43 -5.61 14.53
C ARG A 68 0.53 -6.75 14.84
N GLN A 69 0.07 -7.99 14.77
CA GLN A 69 0.90 -9.19 15.02
C GLN A 69 2.02 -9.32 13.99
N VAL A 70 1.73 -9.15 12.70
CA VAL A 70 2.77 -9.23 11.67
C VAL A 70 3.77 -8.07 11.76
N VAL A 71 3.33 -6.88 12.16
CA VAL A 71 4.24 -5.75 12.45
C VAL A 71 5.19 -6.12 13.60
N ALA A 72 4.66 -6.63 14.71
CA ALA A 72 5.47 -7.05 15.85
C ALA A 72 6.48 -8.14 15.48
N HIS A 73 6.05 -9.14 14.69
CA HIS A 73 6.94 -10.18 14.17
C HIS A 73 8.07 -9.59 13.30
N ILE A 74 7.73 -8.69 12.36
CA ILE A 74 8.74 -8.04 11.52
C ILE A 74 9.75 -7.26 12.36
N LEU A 75 9.30 -6.49 13.36
CA LEU A 75 10.19 -5.73 14.24
C LEU A 75 11.14 -6.61 15.05
N THR A 76 10.71 -7.82 15.41
CA THR A 76 11.55 -8.79 16.14
C THR A 76 12.61 -9.41 15.23
N GLU A 77 12.22 -9.85 14.03
CA GLU A 77 13.11 -10.60 13.12
C GLU A 77 13.96 -9.71 12.22
N TYR A 78 13.50 -8.47 11.96
CA TYR A 78 14.10 -7.54 11.01
C TYR A 78 14.28 -6.16 11.65
N PRO A 79 15.38 -5.92 12.36
CA PRO A 79 15.61 -4.66 13.07
C PRO A 79 15.77 -3.45 12.15
N VAL A 80 16.06 -3.67 10.88
CA VAL A 80 16.15 -2.64 9.83
C VAL A 80 15.21 -3.01 8.70
N VAL A 81 14.38 -2.05 8.26
CA VAL A 81 13.50 -2.16 7.09
C VAL A 81 13.80 -1.00 6.16
N ASP A 82 14.29 -1.30 4.97
CA ASP A 82 14.71 -0.28 4.00
C ASP A 82 13.54 0.29 3.21
N ALA A 83 12.55 -0.56 2.88
CA ALA A 83 11.39 -0.11 2.16
C ALA A 83 10.10 -0.83 2.56
N LEU A 84 8.98 -0.09 2.50
CA LEU A 84 7.63 -0.59 2.65
C LEU A 84 6.83 -0.25 1.40
N THR A 85 6.27 -1.27 0.71
CA THR A 85 5.44 -1.08 -0.47
C THR A 85 4.03 -1.61 -0.25
N LEU A 86 3.03 -0.77 -0.47
CA LEU A 86 1.66 -0.97 -0.04
C LEU A 86 0.75 -1.20 -1.27
N PHE A 87 0.59 -2.48 -1.68
CA PHE A 87 -0.24 -2.87 -2.82
C PHE A 87 -1.60 -3.43 -2.40
N ALA A 88 -1.76 -3.89 -1.15
CA ALA A 88 -2.96 -4.59 -0.72
C ALA A 88 -4.22 -3.77 -0.97
N ASN A 89 -5.12 -4.32 -1.77
CA ASN A 89 -6.46 -3.82 -2.03
C ASN A 89 -7.35 -4.97 -2.54
N ALA A 90 -8.64 -4.90 -2.25
CA ALA A 90 -9.63 -5.82 -2.78
C ALA A 90 -10.98 -5.11 -2.91
N VAL A 91 -11.75 -5.50 -3.92
CA VAL A 91 -13.10 -4.99 -4.15
C VAL A 91 -14.10 -5.86 -3.40
N ALA A 92 -15.00 -5.24 -2.64
CA ALA A 92 -16.11 -5.91 -1.97
C ALA A 92 -17.44 -5.47 -2.60
N PRO A 93 -18.20 -6.37 -3.26
CA PRO A 93 -19.43 -5.99 -3.96
C PRO A 93 -20.56 -5.54 -3.03
N ARG A 94 -20.48 -5.88 -1.75
CA ARG A 94 -21.38 -5.45 -0.67
C ARG A 94 -20.57 -5.07 0.55
N ARG A 95 -21.15 -4.33 1.48
CA ARG A 95 -20.53 -4.06 2.77
C ARG A 95 -20.25 -5.38 3.49
N ILE A 96 -19.01 -5.56 3.90
CA ILE A 96 -18.56 -6.68 4.72
C ILE A 96 -17.91 -6.06 5.94
N GLU A 97 -18.25 -6.59 7.09
CA GLU A 97 -17.69 -6.18 8.38
C GLU A 97 -16.60 -7.17 8.81
N THR A 98 -15.49 -6.67 9.33
CA THR A 98 -14.44 -7.51 9.91
C THR A 98 -14.86 -7.99 11.31
N ALA A 99 -14.10 -8.92 11.88
CA ALA A 99 -14.35 -9.39 13.24
C ALA A 99 -14.23 -8.26 14.29
N GLU A 100 -13.48 -7.20 13.97
CA GLU A 100 -13.33 -6.00 14.80
C GLU A 100 -14.41 -4.93 14.54
N GLY A 101 -15.46 -5.24 13.78
CA GLY A 101 -16.56 -4.30 13.49
C GLY A 101 -16.26 -3.23 12.45
N LEU A 102 -15.19 -3.38 11.65
CA LEU A 102 -14.76 -2.38 10.68
C LEU A 102 -15.24 -2.72 9.26
N GLU A 103 -15.53 -1.69 8.45
CA GLU A 103 -15.80 -1.91 7.02
C GLU A 103 -14.52 -2.44 6.34
N ARG A 104 -14.65 -3.59 5.69
CA ARG A 104 -13.51 -4.38 5.19
C ARG A 104 -12.64 -3.64 4.17
N THR A 105 -13.23 -2.82 3.27
CA THR A 105 -12.45 -2.06 2.29
C THR A 105 -11.64 -0.99 2.98
N PHE A 106 -12.24 -0.29 3.95
CA PHE A 106 -11.56 0.71 4.75
C PHE A 106 -10.44 0.08 5.60
N ALA A 107 -10.73 -1.06 6.24
CA ALA A 107 -9.75 -1.82 7.01
C ALA A 107 -8.56 -2.28 6.16
N LEU A 108 -8.82 -2.95 5.01
CA LEU A 108 -7.77 -3.48 4.13
C LEU A 108 -7.01 -2.39 3.39
N TYR A 109 -7.73 -1.42 2.78
CA TYR A 109 -7.11 -0.47 1.84
C TYR A 109 -6.55 0.77 2.51
N TYR A 110 -6.97 1.08 3.76
CA TYR A 110 -6.49 2.23 4.51
C TYR A 110 -5.87 1.86 5.87
N LEU A 111 -6.62 1.23 6.80
CA LEU A 111 -6.12 1.00 8.16
C LEU A 111 -4.89 0.09 8.19
N SER A 112 -4.82 -0.94 7.34
CA SER A 112 -3.63 -1.77 7.23
C SER A 112 -2.39 -0.96 6.85
N ARG A 113 -2.55 0.01 5.95
CA ARG A 113 -1.45 0.86 5.50
C ARG A 113 -1.02 1.84 6.57
N TYR A 114 -1.96 2.37 7.33
CA TYR A 114 -1.68 3.16 8.52
C TYR A 114 -0.86 2.34 9.53
N LEU A 115 -1.35 1.17 9.89
CA LEU A 115 -0.69 0.29 10.88
C LEU A 115 0.71 -0.14 10.43
N LEU A 116 0.88 -0.50 9.16
CA LEU A 116 2.19 -0.86 8.61
C LEU A 116 3.14 0.34 8.56
N SER A 117 2.66 1.51 8.09
CA SER A 117 3.50 2.71 7.97
C SER A 117 3.99 3.22 9.33
N PHE A 118 3.08 3.38 10.30
CA PHE A 118 3.43 3.85 11.62
C PHE A 118 4.10 2.78 12.48
N GLY A 119 3.67 1.52 12.33
CA GLY A 119 4.22 0.41 13.10
C GLY A 119 5.67 0.07 12.75
N LEU A 120 6.06 0.16 11.48
CA LEU A 120 7.43 -0.16 11.04
C LEU A 120 8.38 1.04 11.05
N ARG A 121 7.92 2.25 11.40
CA ARG A 121 8.71 3.49 11.31
C ARG A 121 10.07 3.40 12.00
N GLU A 122 10.13 2.81 13.20
CA GLU A 122 11.39 2.73 13.97
C GLU A 122 12.43 1.81 13.31
N ALA A 123 11.99 0.69 12.73
CA ALA A 123 12.87 -0.16 11.94
C ALA A 123 13.30 0.53 10.64
N MET A 124 12.41 1.30 10.02
CA MET A 124 12.72 2.08 8.82
C MET A 124 13.70 3.22 9.13
N ASP A 125 13.57 3.89 10.27
CA ASP A 125 14.46 4.99 10.65
C ASP A 125 15.90 4.55 10.90
N ARG A 126 16.15 3.24 11.06
CA ARG A 126 17.51 2.67 11.14
C ARG A 126 18.13 2.42 9.77
N ALA A 127 17.32 2.41 8.70
CA ALA A 127 17.83 2.27 7.33
C ALA A 127 18.50 3.57 6.85
N THR A 128 19.39 3.45 5.88
CA THR A 128 20.13 4.60 5.32
C THR A 128 19.20 5.57 4.57
N ALA A 129 18.32 5.05 3.72
CA ALA A 129 17.44 5.84 2.87
C ALA A 129 16.01 5.23 2.83
N PRO A 130 15.29 5.22 3.97
CA PRO A 130 14.01 4.54 4.07
C PRO A 130 12.93 5.17 3.20
N VAL A 131 12.11 4.33 2.54
CA VAL A 131 11.02 4.78 1.68
C VAL A 131 9.76 3.95 1.85
N ILE A 132 8.62 4.63 1.93
CA ILE A 132 7.29 4.02 1.86
C ILE A 132 6.69 4.38 0.50
N VAL A 133 6.29 3.38 -0.28
CA VAL A 133 5.55 3.60 -1.52
C VAL A 133 4.13 3.08 -1.36
N ASN A 134 3.19 3.99 -1.36
CA ASN A 134 1.76 3.71 -1.22
C ASN A 134 1.10 3.76 -2.60
N ILE A 135 0.75 2.58 -3.12
CA ILE A 135 0.12 2.42 -4.44
C ILE A 135 -1.38 2.60 -4.29
N ALA A 136 -1.87 3.81 -4.59
CA ALA A 136 -3.26 4.20 -4.41
C ALA A 136 -3.78 4.98 -5.62
N GLY A 137 -4.77 5.84 -5.42
CA GLY A 137 -5.41 6.62 -6.48
C GLY A 137 -5.10 8.11 -6.43
N VAL A 138 -3.91 8.49 -5.99
CA VAL A 138 -3.52 9.90 -5.92
C VAL A 138 -3.68 10.59 -7.28
N GLY A 139 -4.26 11.80 -7.29
CA GLY A 139 -4.66 12.47 -8.52
C GLY A 139 -6.15 12.32 -8.89
N VAL A 140 -6.83 11.32 -8.33
CA VAL A 140 -8.29 11.19 -8.46
C VAL A 140 -8.97 12.14 -7.50
N THR A 141 -9.59 13.20 -8.00
CA THR A 141 -10.24 14.24 -7.17
C THR A 141 -11.65 13.86 -6.70
N LYS A 142 -12.26 12.83 -7.30
CA LYS A 142 -13.58 12.33 -6.91
C LYS A 142 -13.54 11.60 -5.57
N GLY A 143 -14.64 11.66 -4.83
CA GLY A 143 -14.80 11.02 -3.53
C GLY A 143 -14.14 11.79 -2.39
N GLY A 144 -14.45 11.40 -1.17
CA GLY A 144 -13.96 11.98 0.07
C GLY A 144 -14.20 11.06 1.25
N VAL A 145 -13.64 11.40 2.41
CA VAL A 145 -13.91 10.70 3.66
C VAL A 145 -15.30 11.11 4.16
N ARG A 146 -16.15 10.14 4.45
CA ARG A 146 -17.44 10.37 5.10
C ARG A 146 -17.25 10.49 6.60
N TRP A 147 -16.98 11.68 7.06
CA TRP A 147 -16.60 11.95 8.45
C TRP A 147 -17.63 11.53 9.48
N ALA A 148 -18.93 11.59 9.13
CA ALA A 148 -20.03 11.16 10.02
C ALA A 148 -20.27 9.66 10.00
N ASP A 149 -19.85 8.96 8.93
CA ASP A 149 -20.04 7.52 8.77
C ASP A 149 -18.85 6.91 7.99
N PRO A 150 -17.66 6.88 8.61
CA PRO A 150 -16.45 6.37 7.95
C PRO A 150 -16.51 4.86 7.68
N GLN A 151 -17.40 4.15 8.38
CA GLN A 151 -17.64 2.71 8.22
C GLN A 151 -18.71 2.39 7.18
N LEU A 152 -19.26 3.39 6.48
CA LEU A 152 -20.29 3.22 5.44
C LEU A 152 -21.43 2.31 5.92
N THR A 153 -21.92 2.53 7.14
CA THR A 153 -23.04 1.79 7.73
C THR A 153 -24.32 2.03 6.95
N SER A 154 -24.41 3.17 6.26
CA SER A 154 -25.50 3.52 5.35
C SER A 154 -24.98 3.90 3.96
N GLY A 155 -25.74 3.57 2.92
CA GLY A 155 -25.45 3.96 1.54
C GLY A 155 -24.12 3.41 0.99
N TYR A 156 -23.74 2.19 1.38
CA TYR A 156 -22.57 1.51 0.85
C TYR A 156 -22.69 1.31 -0.66
N SER A 157 -21.62 1.59 -1.36
CA SER A 157 -21.38 1.11 -2.72
C SER A 157 -19.89 0.82 -2.90
N VAL A 158 -19.58 -0.09 -3.81
CA VAL A 158 -18.18 -0.41 -4.17
C VAL A 158 -17.38 0.86 -4.51
N VAL A 159 -18.00 1.73 -5.32
CA VAL A 159 -17.36 2.97 -5.77
C VAL A 159 -17.12 3.91 -4.60
N THR A 160 -18.11 4.08 -3.73
CA THR A 160 -17.95 4.93 -2.52
C THR A 160 -16.84 4.41 -1.61
N ALA A 161 -16.83 3.10 -1.33
CA ALA A 161 -15.83 2.48 -0.46
C ALA A 161 -14.40 2.63 -1.03
N GLN A 162 -14.22 2.37 -2.32
CA GLN A 162 -12.91 2.49 -2.98
C GLN A 162 -12.44 3.95 -3.07
N LEU A 163 -13.33 4.89 -3.40
CA LEU A 163 -12.97 6.31 -3.46
C LEU A 163 -12.67 6.90 -2.08
N GLN A 164 -13.43 6.51 -1.04
CA GLN A 164 -13.17 6.91 0.33
C GLN A 164 -11.82 6.40 0.83
N ALA A 165 -11.56 5.09 0.68
CA ALA A 165 -10.29 4.51 1.09
C ALA A 165 -9.10 5.06 0.27
N GLY A 166 -9.30 5.33 -1.02
CA GLY A 166 -8.33 6.03 -1.87
C GLY A 166 -8.00 7.43 -1.33
N ARG A 167 -9.03 8.23 -0.97
CA ARG A 167 -8.84 9.54 -0.34
C ARG A 167 -8.14 9.43 1.01
N ALA A 168 -8.50 8.44 1.82
CA ALA A 168 -7.83 8.20 3.09
C ALA A 168 -6.34 7.88 2.91
N ASN A 169 -5.95 7.21 1.81
CA ASN A 169 -4.54 6.99 1.48
C ASN A 169 -3.79 8.27 1.09
N ASP A 170 -4.43 9.19 0.35
CA ASP A 170 -3.82 10.49 0.06
C ASP A 170 -3.52 11.25 1.36
N LEU A 171 -4.51 11.30 2.26
CA LEU A 171 -4.39 11.95 3.56
C LEU A 171 -3.43 11.21 4.51
N LEU A 172 -3.32 9.88 4.41
CA LEU A 172 -2.33 9.10 5.15
C LEU A 172 -0.91 9.55 4.83
N GLY A 173 -0.59 9.75 3.56
CA GLY A 173 0.74 10.23 3.17
C GLY A 173 1.07 11.59 3.78
N VAL A 174 0.10 12.51 3.77
CA VAL A 174 0.24 13.83 4.40
C VAL A 174 0.39 13.70 5.93
N GLY A 175 -0.50 12.94 6.58
CA GLY A 175 -0.48 12.72 8.03
C GLY A 175 0.80 12.03 8.50
N PHE A 176 1.31 11.07 7.74
CA PHE A 176 2.59 10.42 8.04
C PHE A 176 3.74 11.43 7.98
N ALA A 177 3.82 12.21 6.93
CA ALA A 177 4.87 13.24 6.80
C ALA A 177 4.81 14.30 7.91
N GLN A 178 3.63 14.60 8.46
CA GLN A 178 3.43 15.60 9.51
C GLN A 178 3.65 15.05 10.93
N ARG A 179 3.18 13.82 11.21
CA ARG A 179 3.06 13.31 12.60
C ARG A 179 4.02 12.17 12.95
N SER A 180 4.61 11.48 11.95
CA SER A 180 5.41 10.30 12.26
C SER A 180 6.73 10.61 12.96
N GLY A 181 7.32 11.77 12.71
CA GLY A 181 8.70 12.10 13.11
C GLY A 181 9.76 11.25 12.40
N SER A 182 9.35 10.40 11.46
CA SER A 182 10.22 9.46 10.74
C SER A 182 11.00 10.14 9.63
N ARG A 183 12.20 9.60 9.35
CA ARG A 183 13.02 9.98 8.19
C ARG A 183 12.54 9.35 6.89
N ALA A 184 11.63 8.37 6.95
CA ALA A 184 11.14 7.67 5.78
C ALA A 184 10.43 8.61 4.81
N ARG A 185 10.81 8.52 3.53
CA ARG A 185 10.17 9.29 2.45
C ARG A 185 8.86 8.61 2.07
N TYR A 186 7.76 9.34 2.09
CA TYR A 186 6.46 8.79 1.73
C TYR A 186 6.11 9.13 0.28
N VAL A 187 5.89 8.11 -0.54
CA VAL A 187 5.53 8.27 -1.96
C VAL A 187 4.10 7.77 -2.16
N LEU A 188 3.21 8.66 -2.55
CA LEU A 188 1.89 8.31 -3.08
C LEU A 188 2.03 8.11 -4.59
N TYR A 189 1.72 6.90 -5.06
CA TYR A 189 1.86 6.56 -6.47
C TYR A 189 0.59 5.96 -7.06
N HIS A 190 0.10 6.58 -8.15
CA HIS A 190 -1.00 6.06 -8.96
C HIS A 190 -0.46 5.58 -10.32
N PRO A 191 -0.37 4.28 -10.55
CA PRO A 191 0.17 3.72 -11.81
C PRO A 191 -0.74 3.94 -13.03
N GLY A 192 -1.96 4.41 -12.82
CA GLY A 192 -3.04 4.38 -13.81
C GLY A 192 -3.75 3.04 -13.84
N PHE A 193 -4.57 2.81 -14.86
CA PHE A 193 -5.22 1.52 -15.06
C PHE A 193 -4.20 0.45 -15.47
N THR A 194 -4.09 -0.60 -14.64
CA THR A 194 -3.20 -1.72 -14.87
C THR A 194 -3.97 -3.01 -15.10
N LYS A 195 -3.38 -3.97 -15.80
CA LYS A 195 -3.96 -5.32 -16.01
C LYS A 195 -3.88 -6.19 -14.75
N SER A 196 -3.81 -5.57 -13.57
CA SER A 196 -3.67 -6.25 -12.29
C SER A 196 -4.97 -6.18 -11.48
N GLY A 197 -5.21 -7.20 -10.66
CA GLY A 197 -6.34 -7.30 -9.74
C GLY A 197 -7.21 -8.53 -10.00
N ASP A 198 -7.73 -9.10 -8.91
CA ASP A 198 -8.69 -10.20 -8.98
C ASP A 198 -10.07 -9.64 -9.34
N ARG A 199 -10.54 -9.95 -10.54
CA ARG A 199 -11.86 -9.55 -11.06
C ARG A 199 -12.94 -10.61 -10.81
N SER A 200 -12.58 -11.75 -10.21
CA SER A 200 -13.50 -12.86 -9.99
C SER A 200 -14.74 -12.51 -9.15
N PRO A 201 -14.69 -11.56 -8.18
CA PRO A 201 -15.86 -11.18 -7.41
C PRO A 201 -16.86 -10.28 -8.16
N LEU A 202 -16.51 -9.78 -9.35
CA LEU A 202 -17.37 -8.83 -10.08
C LEU A 202 -18.37 -9.55 -10.98
N PRO A 203 -19.60 -9.00 -11.16
CA PRO A 203 -20.58 -9.51 -12.11
C PRO A 203 -20.01 -9.61 -13.54
N LEU A 204 -20.45 -10.61 -14.31
CA LEU A 204 -19.96 -10.89 -15.67
C LEU A 204 -20.03 -9.67 -16.60
N VAL A 205 -21.08 -8.86 -16.51
CA VAL A 205 -21.24 -7.63 -17.30
C VAL A 205 -20.15 -6.61 -16.98
N VAL A 206 -19.84 -6.41 -15.69
CA VAL A 206 -18.78 -5.49 -15.23
C VAL A 206 -17.40 -6.03 -15.63
N ARG A 207 -17.21 -7.36 -15.56
CA ARG A 207 -15.97 -8.01 -16.04
C ARG A 207 -15.77 -7.80 -17.55
N GLY A 208 -16.84 -7.91 -18.34
CA GLY A 208 -16.80 -7.64 -19.79
C GLY A 208 -16.45 -6.19 -20.12
N LEU A 209 -17.04 -5.24 -19.42
CA LEU A 209 -16.74 -3.81 -19.57
C LEU A 209 -15.28 -3.49 -19.20
N LEU A 210 -14.81 -4.06 -18.10
CA LEU A 210 -13.41 -3.91 -17.65
C LEU A 210 -12.44 -4.65 -18.57
N ALA A 211 -12.85 -5.72 -19.24
CA ALA A 211 -12.05 -6.40 -20.26
C ALA A 211 -11.86 -5.53 -21.50
N ALA A 212 -12.89 -4.83 -21.94
CA ALA A 212 -12.82 -3.87 -23.06
C ALA A 212 -11.88 -2.70 -22.74
N VAL A 213 -11.91 -2.17 -21.50
CA VAL A 213 -11.00 -1.10 -21.06
C VAL A 213 -9.57 -1.63 -20.84
N SER A 214 -9.38 -2.95 -20.65
CA SER A 214 -8.05 -3.54 -20.42
C SER A 214 -7.13 -3.52 -21.65
N VAL A 215 -7.64 -3.21 -22.84
CA VAL A 215 -6.83 -3.02 -24.06
C VAL A 215 -5.89 -1.82 -23.90
N VAL A 216 -6.29 -0.80 -23.11
CA VAL A 216 -5.49 0.41 -22.83
C VAL A 216 -4.72 0.32 -21.51
N ALA A 217 -4.87 -0.80 -20.78
CA ALA A 217 -4.21 -0.96 -19.48
C ALA A 217 -2.71 -1.23 -19.65
N ARG A 218 -1.90 -0.53 -18.87
CA ARG A 218 -0.43 -0.67 -18.85
C ARG A 218 -0.02 -2.12 -18.51
N PRO A 219 1.03 -2.66 -19.15
CA PRO A 219 1.68 -3.89 -18.69
C PRO A 219 2.12 -3.76 -17.23
N VAL A 220 2.08 -4.86 -16.49
CA VAL A 220 2.46 -4.87 -15.07
C VAL A 220 3.92 -4.42 -14.90
N ALA A 221 4.82 -4.85 -15.78
CA ALA A 221 6.22 -4.45 -15.75
C ALA A 221 6.40 -2.93 -15.81
N ASP A 222 5.68 -2.24 -16.72
CA ASP A 222 5.76 -0.79 -16.86
C ASP A 222 5.16 -0.04 -15.66
N ALA A 223 4.16 -0.65 -15.01
CA ALA A 223 3.52 -0.08 -13.83
C ALA A 223 4.40 -0.19 -12.57
N VAL A 224 5.25 -1.23 -12.47
CA VAL A 224 6.14 -1.42 -11.30
C VAL A 224 7.51 -0.78 -11.49
N ALA A 225 7.94 -0.48 -12.71
CA ALA A 225 9.24 0.13 -12.97
C ALA A 225 9.50 1.44 -12.19
N PRO A 226 8.55 2.42 -12.12
CA PRO A 226 8.74 3.61 -11.29
C PRO A 226 8.84 3.29 -9.79
N ILE A 227 8.20 2.21 -9.31
CA ILE A 227 8.26 1.83 -7.91
C ILE A 227 9.67 1.37 -7.54
N HIS A 228 10.32 0.59 -8.41
CA HIS A 228 11.73 0.24 -8.25
C HIS A 228 12.61 1.49 -8.16
N GLN A 229 12.39 2.48 -9.04
CA GLN A 229 13.14 3.73 -9.05
C GLN A 229 12.98 4.52 -7.74
N PHE A 230 11.78 4.53 -7.13
CA PHE A 230 11.57 5.19 -5.83
C PHE A 230 12.35 4.52 -4.69
N LEU A 231 12.62 3.21 -4.77
CA LEU A 231 13.45 2.52 -3.79
C LEU A 231 14.94 2.74 -4.08
N ASP A 232 15.33 2.66 -5.35
CA ASP A 232 16.73 2.79 -5.76
C ASP A 232 17.25 4.24 -5.60
N ALA A 233 16.36 5.23 -5.72
CA ALA A 233 16.64 6.65 -5.54
C ALA A 233 15.43 7.36 -4.85
N PRO A 234 15.29 7.26 -3.54
CA PRO A 234 14.19 7.88 -2.81
C PRO A 234 14.13 9.39 -3.02
N PRO A 235 12.91 9.96 -3.20
CA PRO A 235 12.76 11.41 -3.35
C PRO A 235 13.28 12.17 -2.13
N ALA A 236 13.82 13.39 -2.35
CA ALA A 236 14.32 14.23 -1.25
C ALA A 236 13.20 14.77 -0.34
N ALA A 237 12.00 15.02 -0.90
CA ALA A 237 10.86 15.56 -0.14
C ALA A 237 10.27 14.52 0.81
N PRO A 238 9.83 14.90 2.03
CA PRO A 238 9.17 14.00 2.97
C PRO A 238 7.93 13.32 2.38
N LEU A 239 7.15 14.04 1.57
CA LEU A 239 6.03 13.53 0.81
C LEU A 239 6.21 13.83 -0.68
N THR A 240 6.00 12.83 -1.51
CA THR A 240 5.96 12.95 -2.97
C THR A 240 4.70 12.28 -3.49
N ALA A 241 3.93 12.97 -4.33
CA ALA A 241 2.73 12.43 -4.96
C ALA A 241 2.90 12.38 -6.49
N VAL A 242 2.63 11.23 -7.10
CA VAL A 242 2.83 10.99 -8.54
C VAL A 242 1.61 10.28 -9.13
N ASP A 243 0.90 10.96 -10.04
CA ASP A 243 -0.14 10.35 -10.88
C ASP A 243 0.47 9.93 -12.21
N ARG A 244 0.61 8.63 -12.42
CA ARG A 244 1.29 8.05 -13.58
C ARG A 244 2.73 8.52 -13.69
N ASN A 245 3.00 9.51 -14.55
CA ASN A 245 4.33 10.09 -14.74
C ASN A 245 4.37 11.57 -14.31
N LYS A 246 3.27 12.10 -13.76
CA LYS A 246 3.15 13.50 -13.37
C LYS A 246 3.28 13.66 -11.86
N ARG A 247 4.29 14.41 -11.41
CA ARG A 247 4.39 14.83 -10.02
C ARG A 247 3.29 15.87 -9.73
N LEU A 248 2.56 15.66 -8.64
CA LEU A 248 1.53 16.58 -8.17
C LEU A 248 2.13 17.57 -7.17
N PRO A 249 1.66 18.83 -7.17
CA PRO A 249 2.14 19.82 -6.20
C PRO A 249 1.63 19.50 -4.80
N PRO A 250 2.33 19.92 -3.73
CA PRO A 250 1.87 19.76 -2.35
C PRO A 250 0.51 20.42 -2.07
N SER A 251 0.15 21.44 -2.85
CA SER A 251 -1.16 22.13 -2.80
C SER A 251 -2.27 21.41 -3.56
N PHE A 252 -2.03 20.15 -4.02
CA PHE A 252 -3.07 19.40 -4.74
C PHE A 252 -4.27 19.14 -3.82
N PRO A 253 -5.53 19.34 -4.27
CA PRO A 253 -6.71 19.37 -3.41
C PRO A 253 -6.94 18.14 -2.54
N THR A 254 -6.37 16.97 -2.92
CA THR A 254 -6.54 15.74 -2.14
C THR A 254 -5.50 15.57 -1.03
N LEU A 255 -4.49 16.43 -1.00
CA LEU A 255 -3.38 16.42 -0.04
C LEU A 255 -3.59 17.49 1.07
N ASP A 256 -4.82 17.70 1.49
CA ASP A 256 -5.20 18.72 2.48
C ASP A 256 -4.68 18.38 3.88
N PRO A 257 -3.85 19.26 4.50
CA PRO A 257 -3.24 19.00 5.80
C PRO A 257 -4.24 18.93 6.98
N GLN A 258 -5.32 19.72 6.94
CA GLN A 258 -6.32 19.74 8.01
C GLN A 258 -7.18 18.47 7.99
N ASN A 259 -7.56 18.03 6.78
CA ASN A 259 -8.25 16.74 6.62
C ASN A 259 -7.34 15.56 6.96
N ALA A 260 -6.04 15.65 6.70
CA ALA A 260 -5.07 14.63 7.13
C ALA A 260 -5.02 14.53 8.65
N GLU A 261 -4.92 15.66 9.35
CA GLU A 261 -4.95 15.71 10.81
C GLU A 261 -6.23 15.10 11.37
N ARG A 262 -7.38 15.52 10.84
CA ARG A 262 -8.68 14.96 11.22
C ARG A 262 -8.79 13.47 11.00
N LEU A 263 -8.18 12.96 9.92
CA LEU A 263 -8.17 11.52 9.64
C LEU A 263 -7.29 10.76 10.61
N MET A 264 -6.13 11.30 10.99
CA MET A 264 -5.26 10.68 12.00
C MET A 264 -5.99 10.55 13.34
N ASP A 265 -6.65 11.63 13.81
CA ASP A 265 -7.44 11.62 15.05
C ASP A 265 -8.60 10.60 14.99
N LEU A 266 -9.29 10.53 13.85
CA LEU A 266 -10.34 9.53 13.63
C LEU A 266 -9.79 8.12 13.69
N THR A 267 -8.62 7.89 13.07
CA THR A 267 -7.99 6.58 13.02
C THR A 267 -7.53 6.12 14.39
N GLU A 268 -6.92 6.99 15.17
CA GLU A 268 -6.52 6.71 16.55
C GLU A 268 -7.73 6.30 17.42
N LYS A 269 -8.87 7.01 17.28
CA LYS A 269 -10.12 6.67 17.97
C LYS A 269 -10.71 5.33 17.53
N LEU A 270 -10.56 4.95 16.26
CA LEU A 270 -11.04 3.67 15.73
C LEU A 270 -10.18 2.48 16.17
N LEU A 271 -8.92 2.72 16.45
CA LEU A 271 -7.95 1.67 16.79
C LEU A 271 -7.73 1.47 18.30
N GLY A 272 -8.29 2.35 19.13
CA GLY A 272 -8.24 2.31 20.61
C GLY A 272 -6.94 2.84 21.11
#